data_b4434c534e562efd8693b0c74595cf77
#
_entry.id   b4434c534e562efd8693b0c74595cf77
#
_cell.length_a   1.000
_cell.length_b   1.000
_cell.length_c   1.000
_cell.angle_alpha   90.00
_cell.angle_beta   90.00
_cell.angle_gamma   90.00
#
_symmetry.space_group_name_H-M   'P 1'
#
loop_
_entity.id
_entity.type
_entity.pdbx_description
1 polymer ?
#
loop_
_entity_poly.entity_id
_entity_poly.type
_entity_poly.pdbx_seq_one_letter_code
_entity_poly.pdbx_strand_id
1 'polypeptide(L)'
;MLNQKGIVKIKESIFKNHKIVIAFNNNTEEYFGYVVMNNDDDIHKIKATEEINHFIDEFNTEIIGFKSKDIRCNNFTYYENACMDIVAQLTMLIN
;
A
#
# COMPACT_ATOMS: atom_id res chain seq x y z
N MET A 1 12.07 5.18 2.82
CA MET A 1 11.67 3.79 2.76
C MET A 1 11.86 3.16 1.39
N LEU A 2 11.42 3.80 0.32
CA LEU A 2 11.68 3.30 -1.04
C LEU A 2 13.14 3.47 -1.46
N ASN A 3 13.97 4.00 -0.57
CA ASN A 3 15.40 4.20 -0.82
C ASN A 3 16.25 3.03 -0.35
N GLN A 4 15.63 1.98 0.16
CA GLN A 4 16.36 0.79 0.59
C GLN A 4 16.97 0.08 -0.60
N LYS A 5 18.17 -0.46 -0.42
CA LYS A 5 18.88 -1.18 -1.45
C LYS A 5 18.07 -2.41 -1.89
N GLY A 6 17.89 -2.55 -3.19
CA GLY A 6 17.13 -3.67 -3.76
C GLY A 6 15.65 -3.39 -3.93
N ILE A 7 15.14 -2.27 -3.42
CA ILE A 7 13.73 -1.91 -3.58
C ILE A 7 13.58 -1.04 -4.83
N VAL A 8 12.69 -1.45 -5.72
CA VAL A 8 12.42 -0.75 -6.98
C VAL A 8 10.96 -0.36 -7.02
N LYS A 9 10.70 0.92 -7.23
CA LYS A 9 9.33 1.40 -7.47
C LYS A 9 8.92 1.01 -8.89
N ILE A 10 7.85 0.21 -9.01
CA ILE A 10 7.35 -0.26 -10.29
C ILE A 10 6.33 0.71 -10.86
N LYS A 11 5.42 1.21 -10.05
CA LYS A 11 4.39 2.13 -10.49
C LYS A 11 3.93 3.01 -9.35
N GLU A 12 3.72 4.28 -9.65
CA GLU A 12 3.09 5.24 -8.75
C GLU A 12 1.90 5.83 -9.47
N SER A 13 0.76 5.83 -8.81
CA SER A 13 -0.48 6.34 -9.40
C SER A 13 -1.33 7.00 -8.33
N ILE A 14 -2.39 7.68 -8.76
CA ILE A 14 -3.33 8.32 -7.85
C ILE A 14 -4.71 7.73 -8.11
N PHE A 15 -5.35 7.27 -7.04
CA PHE A 15 -6.68 6.70 -7.07
C PHE A 15 -7.51 7.31 -5.95
N LYS A 16 -8.64 7.93 -6.30
CA LYS A 16 -9.51 8.62 -5.33
C LYS A 16 -8.72 9.55 -4.41
N ASN A 17 -7.85 10.35 -5.02
CA ASN A 17 -7.03 11.35 -4.33
C ASN A 17 -6.02 10.76 -3.33
N HIS A 18 -5.67 9.48 -3.51
CA HIS A 18 -4.65 8.81 -2.70
C HIS A 18 -3.53 8.31 -3.59
N LYS A 19 -2.29 8.54 -3.17
CA LYS A 19 -1.13 8.00 -3.88
C LYS A 19 -0.99 6.51 -3.56
N ILE A 20 -0.83 5.71 -4.60
CA ILE A 20 -0.58 4.28 -4.50
C ILE A 20 0.79 4.00 -5.11
N VAL A 21 1.60 3.22 -4.43
CA VAL A 21 2.91 2.80 -4.92
C VAL A 21 3.00 1.29 -4.90
N ILE A 22 3.35 0.71 -6.04
CA ILE A 22 3.67 -0.70 -6.13
C ILE A 22 5.18 -0.81 -6.29
N ALA A 23 5.79 -1.64 -5.47
CA ALA A 23 7.24 -1.81 -5.47
C ALA A 23 7.61 -3.29 -5.51
N PHE A 24 8.87 -3.56 -5.82
CA PHE A 24 9.41 -4.90 -5.91
C PHE A 24 10.75 -4.95 -5.19
N ASN A 25 10.94 -5.96 -4.37
CA ASN A 25 12.19 -6.21 -3.67
C ASN A 25 13.01 -7.23 -4.46
N ASN A 26 14.11 -6.77 -5.07
CA ASN A 26 14.96 -7.64 -5.88
C ASN A 26 15.66 -8.73 -5.05
N ASN A 27 15.84 -8.50 -3.75
CA ASN A 27 16.54 -9.47 -2.90
C ASN A 27 15.64 -10.64 -2.53
N THR A 28 14.35 -10.39 -2.33
CA THR A 28 13.38 -11.43 -1.96
C THR A 28 12.48 -11.85 -3.12
N GLU A 29 12.56 -11.11 -4.23
CA GLU A 29 11.72 -11.32 -5.42
C GLU A 29 10.22 -11.20 -5.08
N GLU A 30 9.87 -10.27 -4.21
CA GLU A 30 8.50 -10.08 -3.76
C GLU A 30 8.00 -8.69 -4.09
N TYR A 31 6.73 -8.62 -4.50
CA TYR A 31 6.01 -7.36 -4.65
C TYR A 31 5.47 -6.91 -3.30
N PHE A 32 5.22 -5.62 -3.18
CA PHE A 32 4.51 -5.06 -2.04
C PHE A 32 3.89 -3.72 -2.43
N GLY A 33 2.92 -3.28 -1.64
CA GLY A 33 2.18 -2.08 -1.95
C GLY A 33 2.15 -1.09 -0.80
N TYR A 34 2.05 0.19 -1.16
CA TYR A 34 1.89 1.29 -0.21
C TYR A 34 0.72 2.16 -0.62
N VAL A 35 -0.01 2.63 0.38
CA VAL A 35 -1.04 3.65 0.20
C VAL A 35 -0.66 4.82 1.10
N VAL A 36 -0.58 6.02 0.52
CA VAL A 36 -0.30 7.24 1.28
C VAL A 36 -1.62 7.76 1.82
N MET A 37 -1.71 7.89 3.13
CA MET A 37 -2.92 8.37 3.81
C MET A 37 -3.02 9.90 3.72
N ASN A 38 -4.25 10.39 3.61
CA ASN A 38 -4.56 11.80 3.76
C ASN A 38 -4.92 12.09 5.22
N ASN A 39 -4.90 13.38 5.59
CA ASN A 39 -5.11 13.77 6.99
C ASN A 39 -6.45 13.34 7.58
N ASP A 40 -7.47 13.20 6.73
CA ASP A 40 -8.82 12.85 7.17
C ASP A 40 -9.08 11.34 7.18
N ASP A 41 -8.09 10.54 6.77
CA ASP A 41 -8.26 9.11 6.69
C ASP A 41 -8.21 8.45 8.07
N ASP A 42 -9.03 7.44 8.25
CA ASP A 42 -9.09 6.65 9.48
C ASP A 42 -8.69 5.20 9.15
N ILE A 43 -7.55 4.78 9.67
CA ILE A 43 -7.04 3.43 9.45
C ILE A 43 -8.01 2.34 9.95
N HIS A 44 -8.86 2.67 10.93
CA HIS A 44 -9.83 1.72 11.47
C HIS A 44 -10.93 1.33 10.49
N LYS A 45 -11.07 2.06 9.38
CA LYS A 45 -11.99 1.69 8.30
C LYS A 45 -11.49 0.52 7.46
N ILE A 46 -10.21 0.20 7.55
CA ILE A 46 -9.62 -0.86 6.73
C ILE A 46 -9.92 -2.22 7.34
N LYS A 47 -10.54 -3.08 6.54
CA LYS A 47 -10.83 -4.47 6.91
C LYS A 47 -10.02 -5.41 6.03
N ALA A 48 -8.70 -5.19 6.02
CA ALA A 48 -7.80 -6.01 5.22
C ALA A 48 -7.64 -7.39 5.82
N THR A 49 -7.56 -8.39 4.96
CA THR A 49 -7.27 -9.77 5.36
C THR A 49 -5.78 -10.02 5.40
N GLU A 50 -4.99 -9.17 4.75
CA GLU A 50 -3.54 -9.23 4.71
C GLU A 50 -2.95 -8.45 5.89
N GLU A 51 -1.71 -8.77 6.21
CA GLU A 51 -0.97 -8.03 7.21
C GLU A 51 -0.62 -6.64 6.69
N ILE A 52 -1.07 -5.60 7.40
CA ILE A 52 -0.75 -4.23 7.06
C ILE A 52 0.13 -3.61 8.13
N ASN A 53 1.02 -2.72 7.69
CA ASN A 53 1.88 -1.93 8.56
C ASN A 53 1.55 -0.46 8.38
N HIS A 54 1.22 0.21 9.48
CA HIS A 54 1.02 1.65 9.51
C HIS A 54 2.28 2.30 10.06
N PHE A 55 2.85 3.22 9.32
CA PHE A 55 4.06 3.91 9.76
C PHE A 55 4.07 5.34 9.23
N ILE A 56 4.96 6.13 9.79
CA ILE A 56 5.18 7.52 9.39
C ILE A 56 6.58 7.59 8.80
N ASP A 57 6.69 8.12 7.58
CA ASP A 57 7.98 8.21 6.92
C ASP A 57 8.79 9.42 7.41
N GLU A 58 9.97 9.61 6.82
CA GLU A 58 10.90 10.69 7.19
C GLU A 58 10.34 12.10 6.90
N PHE A 59 9.30 12.19 6.07
CA PHE A 59 8.64 13.45 5.74
C PHE A 59 7.35 13.68 6.55
N ASN A 60 7.16 12.89 7.60
CA ASN A 60 5.97 12.95 8.44
C ASN A 60 4.68 12.58 7.69
N THR A 61 4.79 11.75 6.67
CA THR A 61 3.65 11.27 5.90
C THR A 61 3.21 9.91 6.43
N GLU A 62 1.91 9.75 6.68
CA GLU A 62 1.36 8.46 7.10
C GLU A 62 1.21 7.53 5.91
N ILE A 63 1.73 6.32 6.04
CA ILE A 63 1.75 5.34 4.97
C ILE A 63 1.23 4.00 5.50
N ILE A 64 0.40 3.34 4.70
CA ILE A 64 0.00 1.96 4.95
C ILE A 64 0.75 1.09 3.96
N GLY A 65 1.63 0.24 4.47
CA GLY A 65 2.28 -0.77 3.66
C GLY A 65 1.60 -2.11 3.88
N PHE A 66 1.52 -2.94 2.86
CA PHE A 66 0.99 -4.28 3.05
C PHE A 66 1.68 -5.27 2.13
N LYS A 67 1.66 -6.53 2.56
CA LYS A 67 2.29 -7.62 1.87
C LYS A 67 1.50 -8.90 2.15
N SER A 68 1.17 -9.64 1.11
CA SER A 68 0.50 -10.92 1.28
C SER A 68 1.51 -12.01 1.58
N LYS A 69 1.14 -12.93 2.46
CA LYS A 69 1.94 -14.13 2.74
C LYS A 69 1.70 -15.23 1.72
N ASP A 70 0.66 -15.10 0.89
CA ASP A 70 0.32 -16.09 -0.11
C ASP A 70 1.16 -15.87 -1.36
N ILE A 71 2.03 -16.81 -1.67
CA ILE A 71 2.92 -16.70 -2.83
C ILE A 71 2.16 -16.57 -4.15
N ARG A 72 0.93 -17.06 -4.21
CA ARG A 72 0.08 -16.92 -5.41
C ARG A 72 -0.33 -15.47 -5.66
N CYS A 73 -0.25 -14.64 -4.63
CA CYS A 73 -0.57 -13.21 -4.71
C CYS A 73 0.66 -12.36 -5.04
N ASN A 74 1.81 -12.96 -5.26
CA ASN A 74 3.05 -12.24 -5.53
C ASN A 74 3.11 -11.77 -6.98
N ASN A 75 2.23 -10.82 -7.34
CA ASN A 75 2.20 -10.25 -8.68
C ASN A 75 1.69 -8.81 -8.64
N PHE A 76 2.04 -8.05 -9.67
CA PHE A 76 1.69 -6.64 -9.78
C PHE A 76 0.19 -6.39 -9.69
N THR A 77 -0.59 -7.15 -10.47
CA THR A 77 -2.04 -6.93 -10.56
C THR A 77 -2.73 -7.11 -9.20
N TYR A 78 -2.31 -8.12 -8.46
CA TYR A 78 -2.86 -8.34 -7.12
C TYR A 78 -2.63 -7.12 -6.23
N TYR A 79 -1.39 -6.62 -6.19
CA TYR A 79 -1.06 -5.51 -5.30
C TYR A 79 -1.70 -4.20 -5.75
N GLU A 80 -1.83 -3.99 -7.05
CA GLU A 80 -2.54 -2.81 -7.54
C GLU A 80 -4.01 -2.84 -7.10
N ASN A 81 -4.68 -3.96 -7.29
CA ASN A 81 -6.08 -4.11 -6.90
C ASN A 81 -6.25 -4.00 -5.38
N ALA A 82 -5.34 -4.57 -4.61
CA ALA A 82 -5.41 -4.51 -3.15
C ALA A 82 -5.21 -3.08 -2.63
N CYS A 83 -4.29 -2.33 -3.23
CA CYS A 83 -4.11 -0.92 -2.87
C CYS A 83 -5.37 -0.11 -3.17
N MET A 84 -5.98 -0.35 -4.33
CA MET A 84 -7.22 0.34 -4.70
C MET A 84 -8.36 -0.02 -3.74
N ASP A 85 -8.42 -1.27 -3.29
CA ASP A 85 -9.42 -1.70 -2.32
C ASP A 85 -9.21 -1.01 -0.96
N ILE A 86 -7.97 -0.88 -0.51
CA ILE A 86 -7.65 -0.16 0.72
C ILE A 86 -8.12 1.30 0.61
N VAL A 87 -7.82 1.95 -0.51
CA VAL A 87 -8.26 3.34 -0.73
C VAL A 87 -9.78 3.42 -0.72
N ALA A 88 -10.46 2.47 -1.36
CA ALA A 88 -11.92 2.45 -1.38
C ALA A 88 -12.49 2.35 0.03
N GLN A 89 -11.87 1.54 0.90
CA GLN A 89 -12.30 1.44 2.29
C GLN A 89 -12.07 2.74 3.05
N LEU A 90 -10.92 3.40 2.85
CA LEU A 90 -10.61 4.68 3.49
C LEU A 90 -11.60 5.78 3.08
N THR A 91 -12.07 5.74 1.84
CA THR A 91 -12.97 6.77 1.31
C THR A 91 -14.44 6.43 1.49
N MET A 92 -14.75 5.25 2.02
CA MET A 92 -16.14 4.82 2.20
C MET A 92 -16.84 5.71 3.23
N LEU A 93 -17.98 6.24 2.83
CA LEU A 93 -18.84 6.99 3.74
C LEU A 93 -19.67 5.99 4.53
N ILE A 94 -19.49 5.99 5.84
CA ILE A 94 -20.25 5.12 6.74
C ILE A 94 -21.42 5.94 7.27
N ASN A 95 -22.60 5.52 6.95
CA ASN A 95 -23.81 6.10 7.50
C ASN A 95 -24.30 5.28 8.67
#